data_380b7d033b21ef3ad2d283be11b46e56
#
_entry.id   380b7d033b21ef3ad2d283be11b46e56
#
_cell.length_a   1.000
_cell.length_b   1.000
_cell.length_c   1.000
_cell.angle_alpha   90.00
_cell.angle_beta   90.00
_cell.angle_gamma   90.00
#
_symmetry.space_group_name_H-M   'P 1'
#
loop_
_entity.id
_entity.type
_entity.pdbx_description
1 polymer ?
#
loop_
_entity_poly.entity_id
_entity_poly.type
_entity_poly.pdbx_seq_one_letter_code
_entity_poly.pdbx_strand_id
1 'polypeptide(L)'
;MKTQIGIIGAGPAGLTLALWLKKEGISSVIIEARSRAYIEARVRAGLLEQNTVDILTDLGLADRLIKEGQVHHGVFFNFDGERIRVPFGELTGGRNISIYGQQEVVKDLTEAWLAGGGEIYFESPALAIQGI
;
A
#
# COMPACT_ATOMS: atom_id res chain seq x y z
N MET A 1 0.12 4.58 26.66
CA MET A 1 0.81 5.05 25.43
C MET A 1 0.20 6.38 25.00
N LYS A 2 1.00 7.30 24.49
CA LYS A 2 0.53 8.61 24.00
C LYS A 2 1.05 8.79 22.59
N THR A 3 0.16 8.96 21.62
CA THR A 3 0.49 9.19 20.19
C THR A 3 -0.39 10.29 19.62
N GLN A 4 0.05 10.94 18.54
CA GLN A 4 -0.75 11.97 17.88
C GLN A 4 -1.85 11.35 17.01
N ILE A 5 -1.56 10.23 16.35
CA ILE A 5 -2.46 9.56 15.43
C ILE A 5 -2.57 8.07 15.76
N GLY A 6 -3.78 7.57 15.89
CA GLY A 6 -4.09 6.14 15.94
C GLY A 6 -4.59 5.68 14.57
N ILE A 7 -4.02 4.61 14.02
CA ILE A 7 -4.40 4.05 12.73
C ILE A 7 -5.03 2.68 12.96
N ILE A 8 -6.23 2.47 12.44
CA ILE A 8 -6.94 1.19 12.51
C ILE A 8 -6.75 0.43 11.19
N GLY A 9 -5.98 -0.65 11.26
CA GLY A 9 -5.67 -1.54 10.14
C GLY A 9 -4.26 -1.37 9.59
N ALA A 10 -3.52 -2.48 9.51
CA ALA A 10 -2.20 -2.59 8.90
C ALA A 10 -2.27 -3.06 7.43
N GLY A 11 -3.25 -2.57 6.69
CA GLY A 11 -3.32 -2.74 5.24
C GLY A 11 -2.43 -1.71 4.51
N PRO A 12 -2.36 -1.77 3.16
CA PRO A 12 -1.52 -0.86 2.38
C PRO A 12 -1.75 0.62 2.71
N ALA A 13 -3.01 1.03 2.87
CA ALA A 13 -3.37 2.42 3.17
C ALA A 13 -2.87 2.86 4.56
N GLY A 14 -3.14 2.05 5.61
CA GLY A 14 -2.72 2.37 6.98
C GLY A 14 -1.21 2.40 7.13
N LEU A 15 -0.51 1.45 6.54
CA LEU A 15 0.95 1.38 6.57
C LEU A 15 1.59 2.55 5.79
N THR A 16 1.08 2.87 4.61
CA THR A 16 1.56 4.02 3.82
C THR A 16 1.35 5.33 4.58
N LEU A 17 0.16 5.51 5.19
CA LEU A 17 -0.12 6.68 6.02
C LEU A 17 0.84 6.78 7.20
N ALA A 18 1.08 5.67 7.92
CA ALA A 18 1.99 5.66 9.06
C ALA A 18 3.42 6.06 8.67
N LEU A 19 3.93 5.53 7.56
CA LEU A 19 5.26 5.85 7.04
C LEU A 19 5.35 7.30 6.56
N TRP A 20 4.30 7.82 5.96
CA TRP A 20 4.24 9.23 5.55
C TRP A 20 4.21 10.16 6.76
N LEU A 21 3.33 9.89 7.74
CA LEU A 21 3.28 10.64 9.00
C LEU A 21 4.64 10.66 9.69
N LYS A 22 5.32 9.52 9.73
CA LYS A 22 6.68 9.43 10.28
C LYS A 22 7.67 10.31 9.54
N LYS A 23 7.62 10.36 8.21
CA LYS A 23 8.46 11.27 7.40
C LYS A 23 8.22 12.73 7.76
N GLU A 24 6.98 13.09 8.08
CA GLU A 24 6.59 14.44 8.54
C GLU A 24 6.82 14.68 10.06
N GLY A 25 7.40 13.73 10.77
CA GLY A 25 7.69 13.86 12.20
C GLY A 25 6.44 13.73 13.10
N ILE A 26 5.34 13.18 12.57
CA ILE A 26 4.09 12.96 13.30
C ILE A 26 4.07 11.54 13.86
N SER A 27 3.92 11.43 15.19
CA SER A 27 3.87 10.12 15.85
C SER A 27 2.55 9.40 15.56
N SER A 28 2.64 8.13 15.17
CA SER A 28 1.48 7.27 14.97
C SER A 28 1.70 5.86 15.48
N VAL A 29 0.61 5.17 15.75
CA VAL A 29 0.57 3.75 16.13
C VAL A 29 -0.50 3.05 15.31
N ILE A 30 -0.24 1.81 14.94
CA ILE A 30 -1.18 0.99 14.18
C ILE A 30 -1.75 -0.11 15.08
N ILE A 31 -3.07 -0.31 15.06
CA ILE A 31 -3.73 -1.49 15.60
C ILE A 31 -4.32 -2.33 14.46
N GLU A 32 -4.07 -3.64 14.48
CA GLU A 32 -4.50 -4.58 13.45
C GLU A 32 -5.19 -5.78 14.08
N ALA A 33 -6.38 -6.10 13.59
CA ALA A 33 -7.19 -7.20 14.12
C ALA A 33 -6.61 -8.58 13.85
N ARG A 34 -5.76 -8.72 12.86
CA ARG A 34 -5.18 -10.01 12.42
C ARG A 34 -3.72 -10.12 12.81
N SER A 35 -3.19 -11.35 12.73
CA SER A 35 -1.76 -11.57 12.91
C SER A 35 -0.95 -11.02 11.73
N ARG A 36 0.33 -10.75 11.97
CA ARG A 36 1.28 -10.36 10.92
C ARG A 36 1.30 -11.37 9.76
N ALA A 37 1.42 -12.65 10.09
CA ALA A 37 1.45 -13.72 9.09
C ALA A 37 0.19 -13.73 8.21
N TYR A 38 -0.98 -13.44 8.79
CA TYR A 38 -2.21 -13.37 8.03
C TYR A 38 -2.22 -12.23 7.01
N ILE A 39 -1.86 -11.00 7.41
CA ILE A 39 -1.89 -9.85 6.52
C ILE A 39 -0.84 -9.96 5.40
N GLU A 40 0.33 -10.51 5.70
CA GLU A 40 1.42 -10.73 4.74
C GLU A 40 1.17 -11.91 3.78
N ALA A 41 0.33 -12.86 4.14
CA ALA A 41 -0.04 -13.99 3.28
C ALA A 41 -1.31 -13.75 2.45
N ARG A 42 -2.07 -12.71 2.77
CA ARG A 42 -3.37 -12.48 2.17
C ARG A 42 -3.27 -11.95 0.75
N VAL A 43 -3.38 -12.83 -0.23
CA VAL A 43 -3.43 -12.47 -1.65
C VAL A 43 -4.72 -11.69 -1.95
N ARG A 44 -4.56 -10.53 -2.58
CA ARG A 44 -5.64 -9.66 -3.10
C ARG A 44 -5.24 -9.14 -4.48
N ALA A 45 -5.93 -8.09 -4.96
CA ALA A 45 -5.50 -7.40 -6.17
C ALA A 45 -4.02 -7.01 -6.11
N GLY A 46 -3.39 -6.93 -7.26
CA GLY A 46 -1.97 -6.61 -7.38
C GLY A 46 -1.71 -5.53 -8.43
N LEU A 47 -2.69 -4.64 -8.66
CA LEU A 47 -2.56 -3.53 -9.59
C LEU A 47 -2.35 -2.24 -8.80
N LEU A 48 -1.25 -1.56 -9.08
CA LEU A 48 -0.91 -0.25 -8.52
C LEU A 48 -0.97 0.81 -9.61
N GLU A 49 -1.71 1.88 -9.35
CA GLU A 49 -1.71 3.07 -10.20
C GLU A 49 -0.42 3.86 -10.03
N GLN A 50 -0.06 4.66 -11.03
CA GLN A 50 1.16 5.47 -11.03
C GLN A 50 1.29 6.33 -9.76
N ASN A 51 0.22 6.94 -9.28
CA ASN A 51 0.26 7.75 -8.06
C ASN A 51 0.71 6.94 -6.83
N THR A 52 0.31 5.68 -6.72
CA THR A 52 0.75 4.81 -5.62
C THR A 52 2.24 4.49 -5.74
N VAL A 53 2.72 4.22 -6.96
CA VAL A 53 4.15 4.00 -7.23
C VAL A 53 4.96 5.25 -6.88
N ASP A 54 4.47 6.42 -7.26
CA ASP A 54 5.13 7.71 -6.98
C ASP A 54 5.24 7.95 -5.46
N ILE A 55 4.15 7.71 -4.70
CA ILE A 55 4.16 7.83 -3.23
C ILE A 55 5.17 6.87 -2.59
N LEU A 56 5.19 5.60 -3.02
CA LEU A 56 6.14 4.63 -2.50
C LEU A 56 7.59 5.00 -2.85
N THR A 57 7.82 5.59 -4.03
CA THR A 57 9.12 6.11 -4.46
C THR A 57 9.56 7.27 -3.59
N ASP A 58 8.67 8.23 -3.33
CA ASP A 58 8.95 9.39 -2.48
C ASP A 58 9.24 9.01 -1.02
N LEU A 59 8.68 7.89 -0.57
CA LEU A 59 8.97 7.30 0.73
C LEU A 59 10.26 6.46 0.75
N GLY A 60 10.89 6.20 -0.40
CA GLY A 60 12.07 5.34 -0.53
C GLY A 60 11.74 3.85 -0.37
N LEU A 61 10.53 3.42 -0.70
CA LEU A 61 10.01 2.07 -0.47
C LEU A 61 9.63 1.32 -1.76
N ALA A 62 10.03 1.85 -2.92
CA ALA A 62 9.67 1.30 -4.21
C ALA A 62 10.71 0.33 -4.81
N ASP A 63 11.84 0.08 -4.17
CA ASP A 63 12.96 -0.68 -4.76
C ASP A 63 12.54 -2.09 -5.24
N ARG A 64 11.87 -2.86 -4.40
CA ARG A 64 11.35 -4.18 -4.80
C ARG A 64 10.24 -4.08 -5.84
N LEU A 65 9.34 -3.12 -5.69
CA LEU A 65 8.29 -2.85 -6.66
C LEU A 65 8.87 -2.55 -8.04
N ILE A 66 9.88 -1.70 -8.12
CA ILE A 66 10.54 -1.33 -9.39
C ILE A 66 11.28 -2.53 -10.00
N LYS A 67 11.92 -3.33 -9.16
CA LYS A 67 12.72 -4.49 -9.60
C LYS A 67 11.86 -5.69 -10.03
N GLU A 68 10.78 -5.97 -9.32
CA GLU A 68 9.99 -7.21 -9.45
C GLU A 68 8.62 -6.97 -10.08
N GLY A 69 8.12 -5.74 -10.04
CA GLY A 69 6.84 -5.36 -10.61
C GLY A 69 6.86 -5.35 -12.14
N GLN A 70 5.70 -5.55 -12.74
CA GLN A 70 5.52 -5.52 -14.19
C GLN A 70 4.75 -4.28 -14.60
N VAL A 71 5.35 -3.41 -15.39
CA VAL A 71 4.72 -2.19 -15.89
C VAL A 71 3.86 -2.51 -17.11
N HIS A 72 2.62 -2.08 -17.08
CA HIS A 72 1.66 -2.18 -18.17
C HIS A 72 1.25 -0.80 -18.66
N HIS A 73 1.42 -0.58 -19.97
CA HIS A 73 1.11 0.70 -20.63
C HIS A 73 -0.32 0.81 -21.13
N GLY A 74 -1.14 -0.20 -20.88
CA GLY A 74 -2.54 -0.25 -21.30
C GLY A 74 -3.18 -1.60 -21.02
N VAL A 75 -4.47 -1.68 -21.33
CA VAL A 75 -5.28 -2.90 -21.23
C VAL A 75 -6.06 -3.13 -22.52
N PHE A 76 -6.53 -4.35 -22.71
CA PHE A 76 -7.47 -4.70 -23.78
C PHE A 76 -8.81 -5.07 -23.16
N PHE A 77 -9.86 -4.47 -23.67
CA PHE A 77 -11.23 -4.88 -23.42
C PHE A 77 -11.75 -5.69 -24.57
N ASN A 78 -12.38 -6.83 -24.28
CA ASN A 78 -13.11 -7.60 -25.28
C ASN A 78 -14.61 -7.34 -25.04
N PHE A 79 -15.26 -6.74 -26.00
CA PHE A 79 -16.67 -6.41 -25.93
C PHE A 79 -17.32 -6.69 -27.28
N ASP A 80 -18.43 -7.43 -27.30
CA ASP A 80 -19.23 -7.78 -28.48
C ASP A 80 -18.40 -8.35 -29.66
N GLY A 81 -17.40 -9.20 -29.33
CA GLY A 81 -16.50 -9.80 -30.32
C GLY A 81 -15.37 -8.88 -30.80
N GLU A 82 -15.34 -7.64 -30.38
CA GLU A 82 -14.27 -6.70 -30.68
C GLU A 82 -13.25 -6.62 -29.55
N ARG A 83 -11.99 -6.38 -29.92
CA ARG A 83 -10.88 -6.17 -28.99
C ARG A 83 -10.42 -4.72 -29.05
N ILE A 84 -10.74 -3.97 -28.00
CA ILE A 84 -10.44 -2.54 -27.87
C ILE A 84 -9.24 -2.35 -26.97
N ARG A 85 -8.19 -1.70 -27.45
CA ARG A 85 -7.03 -1.30 -26.64
C ARG A 85 -7.26 0.05 -25.99
N VAL A 86 -7.00 0.15 -24.68
CA VAL A 86 -6.94 1.42 -23.94
C VAL A 86 -5.49 1.68 -23.58
N PRO A 87 -4.78 2.55 -24.30
CA PRO A 87 -3.35 2.83 -24.08
C PRO A 87 -3.17 3.89 -22.98
N PHE A 88 -3.00 3.47 -21.74
CA PHE A 88 -2.90 4.38 -20.59
C PHE A 88 -1.81 5.43 -20.76
N GLY A 89 -0.60 5.03 -21.13
CA GLY A 89 0.52 5.94 -21.28
C GLY A 89 0.25 7.06 -22.30
N GLU A 90 -0.36 6.72 -23.41
CA GLU A 90 -0.71 7.70 -24.48
C GLU A 90 -1.83 8.65 -24.04
N LEU A 91 -2.85 8.12 -23.35
CA LEU A 91 -4.03 8.89 -22.92
C LEU A 91 -3.76 9.78 -21.70
N THR A 92 -2.77 9.46 -20.89
CA THR A 92 -2.54 10.11 -19.57
C THR A 92 -1.22 10.87 -19.49
N GLY A 93 -0.51 11.03 -20.60
CA GLY A 93 0.79 11.71 -20.62
C GLY A 93 1.91 10.90 -19.91
N GLY A 94 1.88 9.57 -20.06
CA GLY A 94 2.94 8.68 -19.59
C GLY A 94 2.62 7.91 -18.30
N ARG A 95 1.42 8.04 -17.73
CA ARG A 95 1.03 7.27 -16.53
C ARG A 95 0.71 5.83 -16.90
N ASN A 96 1.19 4.91 -16.08
CA ASN A 96 1.07 3.48 -16.27
C ASN A 96 0.45 2.82 -15.04
N ILE A 97 0.24 1.52 -15.13
CA ILE A 97 -0.07 0.68 -13.99
C ILE A 97 1.07 -0.32 -13.78
N SER A 98 1.31 -0.68 -12.53
CA SER A 98 2.29 -1.69 -12.16
C SER A 98 1.60 -2.88 -11.51
N ILE A 99 1.90 -4.07 -11.99
CA ILE A 99 1.43 -5.31 -11.37
C ILE A 99 2.46 -5.73 -10.32
N TYR A 100 2.06 -5.64 -9.07
CA TYR A 100 2.86 -6.06 -7.91
C TYR A 100 1.91 -6.47 -6.80
N GLY A 101 2.00 -7.69 -6.33
CA GLY A 101 1.02 -8.27 -5.40
C GLY A 101 0.79 -7.40 -4.17
N GLN A 102 -0.46 -7.17 -3.79
CA GLN A 102 -0.78 -6.36 -2.60
C GLN A 102 -0.11 -6.92 -1.33
N GLN A 103 0.01 -8.25 -1.22
CA GLN A 103 0.71 -8.90 -0.11
C GLN A 103 2.21 -8.53 -0.06
N GLU A 104 2.84 -8.31 -1.20
CA GLU A 104 4.24 -7.88 -1.26
C GLU A 104 4.37 -6.42 -0.82
N VAL A 105 3.44 -5.56 -1.24
CA VAL A 105 3.37 -4.18 -0.73
C VAL A 105 3.22 -4.18 0.81
N VAL A 106 2.32 -5.00 1.35
CA VAL A 106 2.11 -5.10 2.82
C VAL A 106 3.37 -5.57 3.53
N LYS A 107 4.08 -6.56 2.98
CA LYS A 107 5.37 -7.03 3.55
C LYS A 107 6.39 -5.91 3.59
N ASP A 108 6.62 -5.25 2.46
CA ASP A 108 7.62 -4.20 2.33
C ASP A 108 7.34 -3.02 3.29
N LEU A 109 6.08 -2.58 3.36
CA LEU A 109 5.68 -1.49 4.25
C LEU A 109 5.72 -1.88 5.73
N THR A 110 5.32 -3.12 6.08
CA THR A 110 5.38 -3.62 7.46
C THR A 110 6.83 -3.70 7.93
N GLU A 111 7.71 -4.24 7.10
CA GLU A 111 9.13 -4.33 7.42
C GLU A 111 9.76 -2.95 7.61
N ALA A 112 9.51 -2.03 6.68
CA ALA A 112 10.02 -0.66 6.77
C ALA A 112 9.51 0.08 8.01
N TRP A 113 8.23 -0.07 8.36
CA TRP A 113 7.64 0.54 9.54
C TRP A 113 8.29 0.03 10.82
N LEU A 114 8.41 -1.29 10.99
CA LEU A 114 8.99 -1.92 12.17
C LEU A 114 10.50 -1.66 12.28
N ALA A 115 11.24 -1.79 11.18
CA ALA A 115 12.68 -1.48 11.15
C ALA A 115 12.97 -0.02 11.51
N GLY A 116 12.05 0.87 11.18
CA GLY A 116 12.11 2.26 11.57
C GLY A 116 11.69 2.55 13.02
N GLY A 117 11.38 1.55 13.86
CA GLY A 117 10.91 1.72 15.24
C GLY A 117 9.42 2.06 15.36
N GLY A 118 8.64 1.86 14.31
CA GLY A 118 7.19 2.00 14.35
C GLY A 118 6.52 0.86 15.14
N GLU A 119 5.37 1.13 15.73
CA GLU A 119 4.63 0.17 16.54
C GLU A 119 3.38 -0.32 15.82
N ILE A 120 3.18 -1.64 15.77
CA ILE A 120 1.95 -2.29 15.34
C ILE A 120 1.50 -3.26 16.43
N TYR A 121 0.27 -3.11 16.89
CA TYR A 121 -0.38 -4.08 17.77
C TYR A 121 -1.21 -5.02 16.91
N PHE A 122 -0.64 -6.17 16.61
CA PHE A 122 -1.34 -7.25 15.92
C PHE A 122 -2.33 -7.95 16.85
N GLU A 123 -3.31 -8.65 16.28
CA GLU A 123 -4.37 -9.38 16.99
C GLU A 123 -5.13 -8.50 17.99
N SER A 124 -5.22 -7.22 17.68
CA SER A 124 -5.79 -6.16 18.50
C SER A 124 -6.95 -5.47 17.76
N PRO A 125 -8.16 -6.07 17.79
CA PRO A 125 -9.31 -5.48 17.09
C PRO A 125 -9.74 -4.18 17.78
N ALA A 126 -10.01 -3.15 16.97
CA ALA A 126 -10.64 -1.93 17.47
C ALA A 126 -12.10 -2.23 17.84
N LEU A 127 -12.47 -2.04 19.11
CA LEU A 127 -13.83 -2.33 19.60
C LEU A 127 -14.69 -1.08 19.61
N ALA A 128 -14.12 0.05 20.00
CA ALA A 128 -14.82 1.35 20.07
C ALA A 128 -13.82 2.51 20.10
N ILE A 129 -14.30 3.69 19.71
CA ILE A 129 -13.60 4.96 19.93
C ILE A 129 -14.40 5.71 21.01
N GLN A 130 -13.72 6.18 22.05
CA GLN A 130 -14.32 6.91 23.15
C GLN A 130 -13.58 8.23 23.38
N GLY A 131 -14.30 9.24 23.88
CA GLY A 131 -13.70 10.52 24.25
C GLY A 131 -13.40 11.44 23.07
N ILE A 132 -14.20 11.35 22.00
CA ILE A 132 -14.15 12.28 20.86
C ILE A 132 -14.92 13.54 21.22
#